data_f14ab28d4fd84d7328491003e378aff9
#
_entry.id   f14ab28d4fd84d7328491003e378aff9
#
_cell.length_a   1.000
_cell.length_b   1.000
_cell.length_c   1.000
_cell.angle_alpha   90.00
_cell.angle_beta   90.00
_cell.angle_gamma   90.00
#
_symmetry.space_group_name_H-M   'P 1'
#
loop_
_entity.id
_entity.type
_entity.pdbx_description
1 polymer ?
#
loop_
_entity_poly.entity_id
_entity_poly.type
_entity_poly.pdbx_seq_one_letter_code
_entity_poly.pdbx_strand_id
1 'polypeptide(L)'
;MNITLRVWRQENADAKGAMQTYQLADVSPDMSFLEMLDLLNEQLTVEGVEPVAFDHDCREGICGMCGVVINGSAHGRGSSPVPTTTCQLHMRSFADGAVIDVEPWRAGGFPVIKDLVVDRSAFDRIIQAGGYISVNTGAPQDANDTPVPKADADRAFDAATCIGCGACVAACPNGSAMLFTSAKITHLAMLPQGQPERWSRVKGMVAQHDIEGFGNCTNIGECAAVCPKEIPLDTISQLNRDLMHSLFKKDK
;
A
#
# COMPACT_ATOMS: atom_id res chain seq x y z
N MET A 1 -26.21 -14.11 1.26
CA MET A 1 -25.84 -13.94 -0.16
C MET A 1 -25.10 -15.21 -0.61
N ASN A 2 -25.32 -15.61 -1.86
CA ASN A 2 -24.53 -16.67 -2.50
C ASN A 2 -23.44 -16.02 -3.34
N ILE A 3 -22.20 -16.46 -3.18
CA ILE A 3 -21.05 -15.85 -3.85
C ILE A 3 -20.22 -16.94 -4.54
N THR A 4 -19.80 -16.68 -5.75
CA THR A 4 -18.79 -17.49 -6.45
C THR A 4 -17.46 -16.74 -6.39
N LEU A 5 -16.47 -17.32 -5.71
CA LEU A 5 -15.11 -16.79 -5.67
C LEU A 5 -14.23 -17.50 -6.69
N ARG A 6 -13.48 -16.76 -7.48
CA ARG A 6 -12.35 -17.27 -8.25
C ARG A 6 -11.08 -16.70 -7.64
N VAL A 7 -10.35 -17.54 -6.91
CA VAL A 7 -9.19 -17.16 -6.12
C VAL A 7 -7.91 -17.67 -6.78
N TRP A 8 -6.90 -16.82 -6.88
CA TRP A 8 -5.57 -17.25 -7.30
C TRP A 8 -4.95 -18.18 -6.26
N ARG A 9 -4.57 -19.36 -6.70
CA ARG A 9 -3.87 -20.36 -5.88
C ARG A 9 -2.49 -20.61 -6.46
N GLN A 10 -1.48 -20.54 -5.62
CA GLN A 10 -0.08 -20.79 -5.97
C GLN A 10 0.62 -21.36 -4.74
N GLU A 11 1.15 -22.55 -4.84
CA GLU A 11 1.72 -23.29 -3.71
C GLU A 11 2.95 -22.61 -3.10
N ASN A 12 3.82 -22.05 -3.97
CA ASN A 12 5.05 -21.35 -3.58
C ASN A 12 5.50 -20.41 -4.70
N ALA A 13 6.60 -19.67 -4.48
CA ALA A 13 7.11 -18.69 -5.41
C ALA A 13 7.48 -19.26 -6.80
N ASP A 14 7.91 -20.52 -6.86
CA ASP A 14 8.40 -21.19 -8.09
C ASP A 14 7.28 -21.94 -8.81
N ALA A 15 6.14 -22.18 -8.14
CA ALA A 15 5.02 -22.88 -8.70
C ALA A 15 4.22 -22.01 -9.68
N LYS A 16 3.61 -22.66 -10.68
CA LYS A 16 2.68 -21.99 -11.57
C LYS A 16 1.32 -21.85 -10.87
N GLY A 17 0.87 -20.62 -10.64
CA GLY A 17 -0.44 -20.37 -10.08
C GLY A 17 -1.58 -20.48 -11.11
N ALA A 18 -2.80 -20.66 -10.58
CA ALA A 18 -4.04 -20.70 -11.37
C ALA A 18 -5.24 -20.22 -10.53
N MET A 19 -6.30 -19.75 -11.23
CA MET A 19 -7.57 -19.43 -10.58
C MET A 19 -8.31 -20.71 -10.20
N GLN A 20 -8.76 -20.81 -8.95
CA GLN A 20 -9.64 -21.88 -8.46
C GLN A 20 -11.00 -21.29 -8.07
N THR A 21 -12.08 -22.04 -8.33
CA THR A 21 -13.44 -21.57 -8.08
C THR A 21 -14.03 -22.22 -6.83
N TYR A 22 -14.62 -21.39 -5.97
CA TYR A 22 -15.28 -21.77 -4.73
C TYR A 22 -16.68 -21.19 -4.69
N GLN A 23 -17.60 -21.93 -4.05
CA GLN A 23 -18.98 -21.50 -3.82
C GLN A 23 -19.19 -21.26 -2.33
N LEU A 24 -19.68 -20.09 -1.99
CA LEU A 24 -20.07 -19.76 -0.62
C LEU A 24 -21.57 -19.45 -0.58
N ALA A 25 -22.27 -20.09 0.35
CA ALA A 25 -23.67 -19.82 0.65
C ALA A 25 -23.81 -19.04 1.96
N ASP A 26 -24.94 -18.38 2.12
CA ASP A 26 -25.31 -17.67 3.37
C ASP A 26 -24.30 -16.62 3.87
N VAL A 27 -23.52 -16.05 2.94
CA VAL A 27 -22.60 -14.94 3.25
C VAL A 27 -23.40 -13.73 3.74
N SER A 28 -23.09 -13.22 4.95
CA SER A 28 -23.73 -12.01 5.46
C SER A 28 -23.31 -10.79 4.66
N PRO A 29 -24.24 -9.92 4.25
CA PRO A 29 -23.89 -8.67 3.57
C PRO A 29 -23.09 -7.69 4.46
N ASP A 30 -23.18 -7.86 5.77
CA ASP A 30 -22.53 -6.95 6.74
C ASP A 30 -21.11 -7.37 7.10
N MET A 31 -20.68 -8.59 6.74
CA MET A 31 -19.30 -8.99 6.96
C MET A 31 -18.34 -8.28 6.01
N SER A 32 -17.11 -8.12 6.45
CA SER A 32 -16.02 -7.62 5.60
C SER A 32 -15.56 -8.68 4.59
N PHE A 33 -14.85 -8.25 3.56
CA PHE A 33 -14.27 -9.17 2.57
C PHE A 33 -13.26 -10.15 3.20
N LEU A 34 -12.53 -9.72 4.24
CA LEU A 34 -11.62 -10.63 4.97
C LEU A 34 -12.37 -11.69 5.77
N GLU A 35 -13.48 -11.32 6.43
CA GLU A 35 -14.32 -12.30 7.14
C GLU A 35 -14.93 -13.31 6.18
N MET A 36 -15.26 -12.89 4.96
CA MET A 36 -15.70 -13.81 3.90
C MET A 36 -14.58 -14.77 3.47
N LEU A 37 -13.32 -14.31 3.40
CA LEU A 37 -12.16 -15.19 3.17
C LEU A 37 -11.91 -16.13 4.35
N ASP A 38 -12.12 -15.68 5.60
CA ASP A 38 -12.08 -16.57 6.78
C ASP A 38 -13.15 -17.66 6.68
N LEU A 39 -14.38 -17.31 6.27
CA LEU A 39 -15.47 -18.28 6.06
C LEU A 39 -15.11 -19.32 4.99
N LEU A 40 -14.50 -18.90 3.88
CA LEU A 40 -13.97 -19.80 2.87
C LEU A 40 -12.93 -20.76 3.48
N ASN A 41 -12.00 -20.23 4.25
CA ASN A 41 -10.94 -21.04 4.87
C ASN A 41 -11.47 -22.01 5.93
N GLU A 42 -12.52 -21.64 6.66
CA GLU A 42 -13.22 -22.55 7.57
C GLU A 42 -13.86 -23.71 6.78
N GLN A 43 -14.58 -23.42 5.69
CA GLN A 43 -15.15 -24.44 4.81
C GLN A 43 -14.08 -25.39 4.26
N LEU A 44 -12.98 -24.87 3.71
CA LEU A 44 -11.87 -25.65 3.17
C LEU A 44 -11.23 -26.55 4.25
N THR A 45 -11.08 -26.03 5.47
CA THR A 45 -10.53 -26.79 6.60
C THR A 45 -11.43 -27.97 6.97
N VAL A 46 -12.75 -27.77 7.01
CA VAL A 46 -13.73 -28.85 7.28
C VAL A 46 -13.68 -29.89 6.18
N GLU A 47 -13.51 -29.49 4.92
CA GLU A 47 -13.39 -30.39 3.76
C GLU A 47 -12.02 -31.10 3.68
N GLY A 48 -11.05 -30.75 4.54
CA GLY A 48 -9.69 -31.30 4.51
C GLY A 48 -8.84 -30.74 3.34
N VAL A 49 -9.24 -29.62 2.77
CA VAL A 49 -8.55 -28.91 1.70
C VAL A 49 -7.69 -27.83 2.30
N GLU A 50 -6.53 -27.58 1.70
CA GLU A 50 -5.61 -26.54 2.18
C GLU A 50 -6.25 -25.13 2.08
N PRO A 51 -6.32 -24.37 3.19
CA PRO A 51 -6.84 -23.01 3.20
C PRO A 51 -6.08 -22.06 2.25
N VAL A 52 -6.74 -21.00 1.82
CA VAL A 52 -6.12 -19.92 1.04
C VAL A 52 -5.19 -19.12 1.94
N ALA A 53 -3.94 -18.94 1.53
CA ALA A 53 -3.02 -18.03 2.22
C ALA A 53 -3.32 -16.58 1.83
N PHE A 54 -3.60 -15.74 2.82
CA PHE A 54 -3.75 -14.29 2.66
C PHE A 54 -3.27 -13.56 3.92
N ASP A 55 -2.77 -12.35 3.73
CA ASP A 55 -2.28 -11.53 4.83
C ASP A 55 -3.40 -10.70 5.46
N HIS A 56 -3.40 -10.63 6.77
CA HIS A 56 -4.25 -9.75 7.57
C HIS A 56 -3.61 -9.48 8.92
N ASP A 57 -3.98 -8.35 9.55
CA ASP A 57 -3.53 -8.01 10.90
C ASP A 57 -4.58 -7.14 11.60
N CYS A 58 -4.53 -5.81 11.49
CA CYS A 58 -5.37 -4.90 12.28
C CYS A 58 -6.88 -5.04 12.03
N ARG A 59 -7.30 -5.40 10.83
CA ARG A 59 -8.71 -5.42 10.35
C ARG A 59 -9.45 -4.08 10.47
N GLU A 60 -8.71 -2.98 10.68
CA GLU A 60 -9.23 -1.61 10.90
C GLU A 60 -8.77 -0.61 9.82
N GLY A 61 -8.16 -1.09 8.74
CA GLY A 61 -7.73 -0.24 7.62
C GLY A 61 -6.50 0.62 7.89
N ILE A 62 -5.62 0.23 8.83
CA ILE A 62 -4.47 1.03 9.27
C ILE A 62 -3.11 0.36 9.12
N CYS A 63 -3.02 -0.97 8.94
CA CYS A 63 -1.73 -1.67 8.87
C CYS A 63 -1.23 -1.92 7.44
N GLY A 64 -2.12 -1.87 6.43
CA GLY A 64 -1.76 -2.11 5.04
C GLY A 64 -1.52 -3.56 4.64
N MET A 65 -1.75 -4.55 5.54
CA MET A 65 -1.41 -5.97 5.28
C MET A 65 -2.38 -6.68 4.34
N CYS A 66 -3.67 -6.38 4.39
CA CYS A 66 -4.75 -7.09 3.71
C CYS A 66 -4.90 -6.80 2.20
N GLY A 67 -3.82 -6.39 1.54
CA GLY A 67 -3.88 -5.95 0.15
C GLY A 67 -4.05 -7.09 -0.84
N VAL A 68 -5.13 -7.09 -1.62
CA VAL A 68 -5.40 -8.00 -2.74
C VAL A 68 -6.08 -7.26 -3.88
N VAL A 69 -6.01 -7.82 -5.10
CA VAL A 69 -6.78 -7.35 -6.26
C VAL A 69 -8.13 -8.03 -6.25
N ILE A 70 -9.21 -7.28 -6.30
CA ILE A 70 -10.58 -7.78 -6.37
C ILE A 70 -11.22 -7.26 -7.65
N ASN A 71 -11.65 -8.14 -8.53
CA ASN A 71 -12.23 -7.79 -9.84
C ASN A 71 -11.35 -6.79 -10.62
N GLY A 72 -10.03 -7.01 -10.62
CA GLY A 72 -9.06 -6.17 -11.31
C GLY A 72 -8.76 -4.81 -10.67
N SER A 73 -9.32 -4.52 -9.48
CA SER A 73 -9.08 -3.28 -8.74
C SER A 73 -8.32 -3.56 -7.44
N ALA A 74 -7.32 -2.75 -7.14
CA ALA A 74 -6.61 -2.82 -5.87
C ALA A 74 -7.57 -2.60 -4.70
N HIS A 75 -7.55 -3.49 -3.71
CA HIS A 75 -8.50 -3.57 -2.59
C HIS A 75 -9.98 -3.75 -2.96
N GLY A 76 -10.32 -3.86 -4.26
CA GLY A 76 -11.71 -3.84 -4.73
C GLY A 76 -12.31 -2.45 -4.75
N ARG A 77 -13.50 -2.34 -5.37
CA ARG A 77 -14.30 -1.13 -5.34
C ARG A 77 -15.57 -1.40 -4.56
N GLY A 78 -15.75 -0.69 -3.46
CA GLY A 78 -17.00 -0.64 -2.74
C GLY A 78 -18.03 0.25 -3.45
N SER A 79 -19.19 0.38 -2.85
CA SER A 79 -20.23 1.37 -3.24
C SER A 79 -19.82 2.81 -2.90
N SER A 80 -18.77 3.00 -2.09
CA SER A 80 -18.21 4.32 -1.76
C SER A 80 -17.38 4.87 -2.92
N PRO A 81 -17.47 6.18 -3.21
CA PRO A 81 -16.57 6.84 -4.14
C PRO A 81 -15.12 6.91 -3.64
N VAL A 82 -14.91 6.76 -2.33
CA VAL A 82 -13.59 6.79 -1.69
C VAL A 82 -13.02 5.36 -1.69
N PRO A 83 -11.77 5.18 -2.15
CA PRO A 83 -11.09 3.90 -2.05
C PRO A 83 -11.03 3.40 -0.61
N THR A 84 -11.07 2.09 -0.42
CA THR A 84 -11.04 1.48 0.90
C THR A 84 -9.98 0.37 0.95
N THR A 85 -9.65 -0.12 2.15
CA THR A 85 -8.83 -1.32 2.32
C THR A 85 -9.72 -2.56 2.22
N THR A 86 -9.14 -3.70 1.86
CA THR A 86 -9.88 -4.97 1.73
C THR A 86 -10.61 -5.34 3.02
N CYS A 87 -10.03 -5.07 4.18
CA CYS A 87 -10.67 -5.35 5.48
C CYS A 87 -11.85 -4.41 5.81
N GLN A 88 -12.00 -3.31 5.08
CA GLN A 88 -13.11 -2.36 5.23
C GLN A 88 -14.12 -2.44 4.06
N LEU A 89 -13.85 -3.28 3.07
CA LEU A 89 -14.77 -3.60 2.00
C LEU A 89 -15.80 -4.61 2.50
N HIS A 90 -17.08 -4.22 2.54
CA HIS A 90 -18.15 -5.11 3.01
C HIS A 90 -18.83 -5.85 1.87
N MET A 91 -19.33 -7.05 2.16
CA MET A 91 -19.96 -7.93 1.16
C MET A 91 -21.21 -7.34 0.53
N ARG A 92 -21.91 -6.42 1.20
CA ARG A 92 -23.03 -5.65 0.61
C ARG A 92 -22.67 -4.79 -0.61
N SER A 93 -21.36 -4.61 -0.87
CA SER A 93 -20.86 -3.95 -2.10
C SER A 93 -20.99 -4.83 -3.35
N PHE A 94 -21.33 -6.09 -3.19
CA PHE A 94 -21.51 -7.07 -4.26
C PHE A 94 -22.98 -7.51 -4.34
N ALA A 95 -23.41 -7.88 -5.54
CA ALA A 95 -24.75 -8.43 -5.73
C ALA A 95 -24.82 -9.90 -5.24
N ASP A 96 -26.00 -10.35 -4.83
CA ASP A 96 -26.26 -11.79 -4.63
C ASP A 96 -26.03 -12.57 -5.93
N GLY A 97 -25.35 -13.69 -5.86
CA GLY A 97 -24.92 -14.48 -7.02
C GLY A 97 -23.70 -13.92 -7.75
N ALA A 98 -23.02 -12.91 -7.22
CA ALA A 98 -21.83 -12.34 -7.87
C ALA A 98 -20.69 -13.35 -8.03
N VAL A 99 -19.97 -13.22 -9.14
CA VAL A 99 -18.67 -13.88 -9.37
C VAL A 99 -17.59 -12.85 -9.08
N ILE A 100 -16.68 -13.18 -8.16
CA ILE A 100 -15.64 -12.28 -7.68
C ILE A 100 -14.27 -12.90 -7.90
N ASP A 101 -13.42 -12.22 -8.64
CA ASP A 101 -12.02 -12.58 -8.86
C ASP A 101 -11.14 -12.00 -7.76
N VAL A 102 -10.27 -12.84 -7.17
CA VAL A 102 -9.35 -12.44 -6.11
C VAL A 102 -7.94 -12.86 -6.49
N GLU A 103 -7.04 -11.90 -6.57
CA GLU A 103 -5.67 -12.08 -7.02
C GLU A 103 -4.68 -11.38 -6.09
N PRO A 104 -3.41 -11.86 -6.01
CA PRO A 104 -2.36 -11.13 -5.26
C PRO A 104 -1.97 -9.84 -5.99
N TRP A 105 -1.20 -8.97 -5.31
CA TRP A 105 -0.51 -7.88 -6.00
C TRP A 105 0.43 -8.46 -7.06
N ARG A 106 0.21 -8.13 -8.33
CA ARG A 106 1.04 -8.60 -9.44
C ARG A 106 1.94 -7.46 -9.93
N ALA A 107 3.04 -7.25 -9.23
CA ALA A 107 4.07 -6.29 -9.62
C ALA A 107 5.45 -6.92 -9.42
N GLY A 108 6.43 -6.55 -10.25
CA GLY A 108 7.79 -7.10 -10.17
C GLY A 108 8.46 -6.92 -8.80
N GLY A 109 8.15 -5.81 -8.11
CA GLY A 109 8.63 -5.54 -6.76
C GLY A 109 7.88 -6.29 -5.64
N PHE A 110 6.83 -7.06 -5.97
CA PHE A 110 6.03 -7.85 -5.02
C PHE A 110 5.90 -9.30 -5.51
N PRO A 111 6.96 -10.11 -5.45
CA PRO A 111 6.86 -11.51 -5.85
C PRO A 111 5.89 -12.27 -4.95
N VAL A 112 5.12 -13.19 -5.55
CA VAL A 112 4.17 -14.02 -4.80
C VAL A 112 4.95 -15.03 -3.96
N ILE A 113 4.63 -15.11 -2.67
CA ILE A 113 5.14 -16.14 -1.75
C ILE A 113 4.24 -17.38 -1.83
N LYS A 114 2.94 -17.20 -1.63
CA LYS A 114 1.91 -18.26 -1.69
C LYS A 114 0.53 -17.63 -1.87
N ASP A 115 -0.27 -18.18 -2.75
CA ASP A 115 -1.65 -17.74 -3.03
C ASP A 115 -1.78 -16.22 -3.20
N LEU A 116 -2.37 -15.53 -2.21
CA LEU A 116 -2.58 -14.08 -2.19
C LEU A 116 -1.47 -13.31 -1.43
N VAL A 117 -0.54 -14.03 -0.80
CA VAL A 117 0.57 -13.44 -0.03
C VAL A 117 1.72 -13.08 -0.95
N VAL A 118 2.21 -11.86 -0.83
CA VAL A 118 3.36 -11.34 -1.60
C VAL A 118 4.47 -10.83 -0.69
N ASP A 119 5.70 -10.89 -1.17
CA ASP A 119 6.85 -10.29 -0.46
C ASP A 119 6.83 -8.77 -0.65
N ARG A 120 6.68 -8.03 0.44
CA ARG A 120 6.72 -6.56 0.48
C ARG A 120 7.97 -6.00 1.15
N SER A 121 8.97 -6.83 1.40
CA SER A 121 10.23 -6.43 2.04
C SER A 121 10.97 -5.33 1.27
N ALA A 122 10.70 -5.17 -0.03
CA ALA A 122 11.18 -4.04 -0.83
C ALA A 122 10.75 -2.68 -0.24
N PHE A 123 9.53 -2.58 0.31
CA PHE A 123 9.07 -1.37 0.98
C PHE A 123 9.85 -1.08 2.27
N ASP A 124 10.16 -2.13 3.03
CA ASP A 124 10.95 -2.00 4.27
C ASP A 124 12.35 -1.50 3.96
N ARG A 125 12.99 -2.01 2.90
CA ARG A 125 14.32 -1.57 2.46
C ARG A 125 14.31 -0.12 1.97
N ILE A 126 13.24 0.33 1.29
CA ILE A 126 13.08 1.76 0.93
C ILE A 126 12.97 2.63 2.19
N ILE A 127 12.20 2.21 3.19
CA ILE A 127 12.11 2.95 4.46
C ILE A 127 13.45 2.95 5.21
N GLN A 128 14.16 1.83 5.25
CA GLN A 128 15.49 1.73 5.86
C GLN A 128 16.51 2.67 5.20
N ALA A 129 16.36 2.95 3.90
CA ALA A 129 17.27 3.83 3.16
C ALA A 129 17.14 5.33 3.49
N GLY A 130 16.17 5.73 4.32
CA GLY A 130 16.02 7.13 4.74
C GLY A 130 14.67 7.53 5.34
N GLY A 131 13.71 6.62 5.41
CA GLY A 131 12.34 6.90 5.88
C GLY A 131 12.21 7.06 7.41
N TYR A 132 13.26 7.51 8.08
CA TYR A 132 13.33 7.65 9.53
C TYR A 132 13.98 9.00 9.92
N ILE A 133 13.96 9.29 11.21
CA ILE A 133 14.67 10.41 11.84
C ILE A 133 15.78 9.80 12.72
N SER A 134 17.03 10.25 12.52
CA SER A 134 18.15 9.84 13.38
C SER A 134 18.22 10.72 14.64
N VAL A 135 19.16 10.40 15.52
CA VAL A 135 19.44 11.21 16.73
C VAL A 135 19.94 12.62 16.41
N ASN A 136 20.38 12.88 15.18
CA ASN A 136 20.86 14.20 14.72
C ASN A 136 19.69 15.08 14.28
N THR A 137 18.75 15.33 15.17
CA THR A 137 17.53 16.11 14.88
C THR A 137 17.73 17.63 14.94
N GLY A 138 18.97 18.11 15.15
CA GLY A 138 19.29 19.52 15.33
C GLY A 138 19.00 20.03 16.76
N ALA A 139 19.15 21.35 16.93
CA ALA A 139 18.81 22.01 18.21
C ALA A 139 17.29 22.17 18.35
N PRO A 140 16.75 22.16 19.59
CA PRO A 140 15.36 22.53 19.82
C PRO A 140 15.14 24.00 19.39
N GLN A 141 13.93 24.30 18.93
CA GLN A 141 13.53 25.67 18.60
C GLN A 141 13.47 26.54 19.86
N ASP A 142 13.79 27.82 19.68
CA ASP A 142 13.61 28.79 20.76
C ASP A 142 12.12 28.92 21.13
N ALA A 143 11.84 29.21 22.41
CA ALA A 143 10.47 29.32 22.92
C ALA A 143 9.60 30.36 22.18
N ASN A 144 10.25 31.37 21.56
CA ASN A 144 9.60 32.44 20.81
C ASN A 144 9.70 32.24 19.29
N ASP A 145 10.17 31.08 18.82
CA ASP A 145 10.29 30.81 17.40
C ASP A 145 8.91 30.63 16.74
N THR A 146 8.83 30.91 15.45
CA THR A 146 7.59 30.74 14.69
C THR A 146 7.22 29.26 14.61
N PRO A 147 6.02 28.85 15.03
CA PRO A 147 5.55 27.49 14.84
C PRO A 147 5.56 27.07 13.37
N VAL A 148 5.57 25.76 13.13
CA VAL A 148 5.43 25.22 11.77
C VAL A 148 4.15 25.78 11.13
N PRO A 149 4.20 26.35 9.91
CA PRO A 149 3.01 26.82 9.22
C PRO A 149 1.97 25.71 9.09
N LYS A 150 0.70 26.03 9.35
CA LYS A 150 -0.38 25.02 9.31
C LYS A 150 -0.41 24.29 7.96
N ALA A 151 -0.24 25.00 6.85
CA ALA A 151 -0.24 24.39 5.52
C ALA A 151 0.86 23.34 5.35
N ASP A 152 2.06 23.56 5.88
CA ASP A 152 3.16 22.60 5.84
C ASP A 152 2.89 21.40 6.77
N ALA A 153 2.35 21.67 7.97
CA ALA A 153 1.95 20.64 8.90
C ALA A 153 0.85 19.74 8.30
N ASP A 154 -0.20 20.32 7.73
CA ASP A 154 -1.28 19.57 7.08
C ASP A 154 -0.75 18.67 5.97
N ARG A 155 0.07 19.20 5.05
CA ARG A 155 0.71 18.39 4.00
C ARG A 155 1.60 17.27 4.53
N ALA A 156 2.33 17.52 5.62
CA ALA A 156 3.13 16.50 6.28
C ALA A 156 2.25 15.38 6.85
N PHE A 157 1.16 15.72 7.52
CA PHE A 157 0.24 14.76 8.12
C PHE A 157 -0.55 13.98 7.06
N ASP A 158 -1.01 14.63 6.00
CA ASP A 158 -1.65 13.94 4.87
C ASP A 158 -0.70 12.90 4.27
N ALA A 159 0.55 13.25 4.02
CA ALA A 159 1.56 12.32 3.53
C ALA A 159 1.89 11.20 4.55
N ALA A 160 1.84 11.49 5.86
CA ALA A 160 2.09 10.55 6.93
C ALA A 160 1.01 9.46 7.07
N THR A 161 -0.20 9.68 6.52
CA THR A 161 -1.29 8.69 6.57
C THR A 161 -1.03 7.44 5.75
N CYS A 162 0.02 7.42 4.91
CA CYS A 162 0.39 6.26 4.11
C CYS A 162 0.64 5.02 4.99
N ILE A 163 -0.11 3.94 4.73
CA ILE A 163 -0.06 2.68 5.47
C ILE A 163 0.80 1.59 4.79
N GLY A 164 1.49 1.91 3.70
CA GLY A 164 2.37 0.96 3.00
C GLY A 164 1.64 -0.25 2.41
N CYS A 165 0.36 -0.14 2.06
CA CYS A 165 -0.44 -1.29 1.60
C CYS A 165 -0.03 -1.86 0.23
N GLY A 166 0.63 -1.08 -0.63
CA GLY A 166 1.05 -1.52 -1.96
C GLY A 166 0.02 -1.33 -3.07
N ALA A 167 -1.20 -0.84 -2.78
CA ALA A 167 -2.23 -0.61 -3.80
C ALA A 167 -1.77 0.31 -4.93
N CYS A 168 -0.99 1.34 -4.61
CA CYS A 168 -0.42 2.26 -5.59
C CYS A 168 0.52 1.57 -6.60
N VAL A 169 1.26 0.56 -6.18
CA VAL A 169 2.14 -0.24 -7.06
C VAL A 169 1.29 -1.17 -7.91
N ALA A 170 0.34 -1.86 -7.30
CA ALA A 170 -0.53 -2.82 -7.99
C ALA A 170 -1.40 -2.17 -9.07
N ALA A 171 -1.84 -0.92 -8.87
CA ALA A 171 -2.64 -0.17 -9.84
C ALA A 171 -1.78 0.52 -10.92
N CYS A 172 -0.48 0.71 -10.67
CA CYS A 172 0.39 1.42 -11.60
C CYS A 172 0.74 0.53 -12.80
N PRO A 173 0.48 0.95 -14.05
CA PRO A 173 0.88 0.19 -15.24
C PRO A 173 2.37 -0.11 -15.31
N ASN A 174 3.21 0.74 -14.69
CA ASN A 174 4.65 0.56 -14.62
C ASN A 174 5.10 -0.19 -13.35
N GLY A 175 4.19 -0.52 -12.43
CA GLY A 175 4.55 -1.10 -11.13
C GLY A 175 5.43 -0.18 -10.27
N SER A 176 5.25 1.15 -10.36
CA SER A 176 6.07 2.13 -9.63
C SER A 176 5.63 2.28 -8.18
N ALA A 177 6.59 2.28 -7.25
CA ALA A 177 6.37 2.58 -5.83
C ALA A 177 6.56 4.08 -5.50
N MET A 178 6.56 4.95 -6.51
CA MET A 178 6.91 6.36 -6.32
C MET A 178 5.95 7.09 -5.38
N LEU A 179 4.64 6.77 -5.38
CA LEU A 179 3.70 7.39 -4.42
C LEU A 179 4.02 7.01 -2.97
N PHE A 180 4.34 5.74 -2.69
CA PHE A 180 4.77 5.28 -1.38
C PHE A 180 6.05 5.99 -0.92
N THR A 181 7.08 6.00 -1.78
CA THR A 181 8.37 6.61 -1.51
C THR A 181 8.24 8.13 -1.26
N SER A 182 7.46 8.81 -2.12
CA SER A 182 7.26 10.25 -2.01
C SER A 182 6.44 10.67 -0.79
N ALA A 183 5.49 9.85 -0.37
CA ALA A 183 4.71 10.11 0.84
C ALA A 183 5.62 10.23 2.08
N LYS A 184 6.55 9.28 2.28
CA LYS A 184 7.48 9.34 3.40
C LYS A 184 8.49 10.48 3.28
N ILE A 185 9.02 10.74 2.09
CA ILE A 185 9.93 11.86 1.83
C ILE A 185 9.22 13.19 2.13
N THR A 186 8.00 13.40 1.62
CA THR A 186 7.23 14.63 1.84
C THR A 186 6.90 14.82 3.32
N HIS A 187 6.42 13.77 3.99
CA HIS A 187 6.15 13.78 5.43
C HIS A 187 7.32 14.40 6.19
N LEU A 188 8.53 13.85 6.06
CA LEU A 188 9.71 14.30 6.81
C LEU A 188 10.30 15.62 6.26
N ALA A 189 10.17 15.90 4.96
CA ALA A 189 10.66 17.14 4.36
C ALA A 189 9.88 18.38 4.81
N MET A 190 8.62 18.23 5.24
CA MET A 190 7.79 19.34 5.69
C MET A 190 7.90 19.61 7.20
N LEU A 191 8.54 18.72 7.96
CA LEU A 191 8.69 18.83 9.41
C LEU A 191 10.12 19.26 9.79
N PRO A 192 10.30 20.03 10.89
CA PRO A 192 11.61 20.41 11.39
C PRO A 192 12.52 19.23 11.66
N GLN A 193 11.97 18.16 12.23
CA GLN A 193 12.68 16.93 12.61
C GLN A 193 13.31 16.21 11.41
N GLY A 194 12.75 16.38 10.24
CA GLY A 194 13.24 15.74 9.02
C GLY A 194 14.28 16.55 8.24
N GLN A 195 14.58 17.81 8.65
CA GLN A 195 15.47 18.70 7.90
C GLN A 195 16.95 18.29 7.93
N PRO A 196 17.52 17.78 9.05
CA PRO A 196 18.94 17.42 9.10
C PRO A 196 19.36 16.40 8.03
N GLU A 197 18.46 15.46 7.67
CA GLU A 197 18.75 14.38 6.72
C GLU A 197 17.92 14.50 5.42
N ARG A 198 17.38 15.69 5.13
CA ARG A 198 16.45 15.88 4.02
C ARG A 198 17.03 15.46 2.67
N TRP A 199 18.28 15.84 2.42
CA TRP A 199 18.93 15.65 1.13
C TRP A 199 19.52 14.24 0.96
N SER A 200 20.08 13.65 2.00
CA SER A 200 20.51 12.25 2.00
C SER A 200 19.32 11.30 1.90
N ARG A 201 18.24 11.60 2.62
CA ARG A 201 16.98 10.82 2.58
C ARG A 201 16.44 10.66 1.18
N VAL A 202 16.26 11.77 0.46
CA VAL A 202 15.66 11.70 -0.88
C VAL A 202 16.55 10.92 -1.84
N LYS A 203 17.88 11.11 -1.78
CA LYS A 203 18.83 10.32 -2.60
C LYS A 203 18.78 8.84 -2.26
N GLY A 204 18.87 8.51 -0.97
CA GLY A 204 18.89 7.12 -0.50
C GLY A 204 17.61 6.37 -0.85
N MET A 205 16.45 6.96 -0.56
CA MET A 205 15.17 6.31 -0.82
C MET A 205 14.85 6.15 -2.31
N VAL A 206 15.21 7.13 -3.15
CA VAL A 206 15.05 7.02 -4.60
C VAL A 206 15.99 5.98 -5.19
N ALA A 207 17.27 5.98 -4.78
CA ALA A 207 18.23 4.96 -5.23
C ALA A 207 17.79 3.54 -4.82
N GLN A 208 17.27 3.38 -3.60
CA GLN A 208 16.75 2.09 -3.15
C GLN A 208 15.50 1.67 -3.94
N HIS A 209 14.56 2.59 -4.20
CA HIS A 209 13.41 2.33 -5.06
C HIS A 209 13.84 1.77 -6.43
N ASP A 210 14.87 2.35 -7.04
CA ASP A 210 15.37 1.91 -8.35
C ASP A 210 16.02 0.51 -8.29
N ILE A 211 16.67 0.17 -7.17
CA ILE A 211 17.29 -1.16 -6.94
C ILE A 211 16.23 -2.26 -6.76
N GLU A 212 15.08 -1.94 -6.16
CA GLU A 212 14.05 -2.93 -5.81
C GLU A 212 13.21 -3.43 -6.99
N GLY A 213 13.52 -2.99 -8.20
CA GLY A 213 12.83 -3.45 -9.41
C GLY A 213 11.45 -2.84 -9.63
N PHE A 214 11.13 -1.75 -8.95
CA PHE A 214 9.94 -0.96 -9.25
C PHE A 214 10.15 -0.15 -10.54
N GLY A 215 9.09 -0.03 -11.33
CA GLY A 215 9.12 0.72 -12.57
C GLY A 215 9.14 2.25 -12.38
N ASN A 216 9.55 2.95 -13.42
CA ASN A 216 9.61 4.41 -13.42
C ASN A 216 8.22 5.04 -13.43
N CYS A 217 8.08 6.14 -12.67
CA CYS A 217 6.85 6.91 -12.65
C CYS A 217 6.72 7.74 -13.95
N THR A 218 5.61 7.54 -14.66
CA THR A 218 5.22 8.34 -15.85
C THR A 218 4.02 9.25 -15.57
N ASN A 219 3.71 9.48 -14.30
CA ASN A 219 2.68 10.41 -13.80
C ASN A 219 1.25 10.11 -14.34
N ILE A 220 0.89 8.84 -14.45
CA ILE A 220 -0.44 8.40 -14.95
C ILE A 220 -1.55 8.74 -13.94
N GLY A 221 -1.27 8.62 -12.62
CA GLY A 221 -2.20 9.01 -11.57
C GLY A 221 -3.03 7.89 -10.95
N GLU A 222 -3.03 6.68 -11.52
CA GLU A 222 -3.80 5.53 -11.00
C GLU A 222 -3.48 5.21 -9.52
N CYS A 223 -2.25 5.46 -9.11
CA CYS A 223 -1.80 5.23 -7.73
C CYS A 223 -2.57 6.07 -6.70
N ALA A 224 -2.89 7.32 -7.02
CA ALA A 224 -3.70 8.17 -6.14
C ALA A 224 -5.18 7.79 -6.19
N ALA A 225 -5.68 7.36 -7.36
CA ALA A 225 -7.08 6.98 -7.55
C ALA A 225 -7.49 5.73 -6.74
N VAL A 226 -6.54 4.85 -6.39
CA VAL A 226 -6.80 3.63 -5.59
C VAL A 226 -6.33 3.74 -4.15
N CYS A 227 -5.74 4.87 -3.77
CA CYS A 227 -5.15 5.00 -2.44
C CYS A 227 -6.21 5.10 -1.35
N PRO A 228 -6.31 4.12 -0.40
CA PRO A 228 -7.30 4.15 0.66
C PRO A 228 -7.02 5.25 1.72
N LYS A 229 -5.91 5.95 1.58
CA LYS A 229 -5.50 7.08 2.43
C LYS A 229 -5.40 8.40 1.65
N GLU A 230 -5.88 8.41 0.40
CA GLU A 230 -5.99 9.60 -0.45
C GLU A 230 -4.67 10.39 -0.56
N ILE A 231 -3.52 9.69 -0.56
CA ILE A 231 -2.20 10.33 -0.70
C ILE A 231 -2.16 11.11 -2.03
N PRO A 232 -1.94 12.44 -1.98
CA PRO A 232 -2.01 13.27 -3.17
C PRO A 232 -0.75 13.13 -4.06
N LEU A 233 -0.93 13.32 -5.37
CA LEU A 233 0.17 13.25 -6.35
C LEU A 233 1.23 14.36 -6.16
N ASP A 234 0.92 15.43 -5.45
CA ASP A 234 1.87 16.52 -5.19
C ASP A 234 3.04 16.07 -4.30
N THR A 235 2.91 14.96 -3.57
CA THR A 235 4.02 14.31 -2.86
C THR A 235 5.12 13.91 -3.83
N ILE A 236 4.79 13.40 -5.03
CA ILE A 236 5.76 13.06 -6.08
C ILE A 236 6.45 14.32 -6.60
N SER A 237 5.72 15.40 -6.77
CA SER A 237 6.29 16.70 -7.17
C SER A 237 7.27 17.24 -6.11
N GLN A 238 6.94 17.06 -4.82
CA GLN A 238 7.81 17.43 -3.71
C GLN A 238 9.10 16.59 -3.70
N LEU A 239 8.97 15.26 -3.87
CA LEU A 239 10.12 14.37 -3.99
C LEU A 239 11.06 14.82 -5.12
N ASN A 240 10.51 15.05 -6.32
CA ASN A 240 11.30 15.48 -7.49
C ASN A 240 12.03 16.80 -7.23
N ARG A 241 11.35 17.77 -6.59
CA ARG A 241 11.96 19.05 -6.19
C ARG A 241 13.13 18.82 -5.22
N ASP A 242 12.92 17.99 -4.21
CA ASP A 242 13.94 17.71 -3.20
C ASP A 242 15.12 16.95 -3.82
N LEU A 243 14.87 16.01 -4.72
CA LEU A 243 15.91 15.28 -5.43
C LEU A 243 16.77 16.24 -6.27
N MET A 244 16.16 17.14 -7.03
CA MET A 244 16.89 18.16 -7.80
C MET A 244 17.71 19.08 -6.89
N HIS A 245 17.15 19.56 -5.79
CA HIS A 245 17.87 20.38 -4.84
C HIS A 245 19.03 19.65 -4.16
N SER A 246 18.89 18.36 -3.92
CA SER A 246 19.92 17.53 -3.29
C SER A 246 21.22 17.44 -4.11
N LEU A 247 21.18 17.76 -5.40
CA LEU A 247 22.40 17.83 -6.23
C LEU A 247 23.31 18.99 -5.83
N PHE A 248 22.73 20.06 -5.25
CA PHE A 248 23.42 21.30 -4.90
C PHE A 248 23.47 21.56 -3.39
N LYS A 249 22.72 20.84 -2.60
CA LYS A 249 22.62 20.99 -1.15
C LYS A 249 23.15 19.76 -0.43
N LYS A 250 23.70 20.01 0.76
CA LYS A 250 24.17 18.97 1.69
C LYS A 250 23.35 19.04 2.97
N ASP A 251 23.22 17.91 3.65
CA ASP A 251 22.69 17.85 5.00
C ASP A 251 23.59 18.67 5.94
N LYS A 252 23.00 19.16 7.04
CA LYS A 252 23.68 20.00 8.02
C LYS A 252 24.26 19.16 9.15
#